data_f83923de61af5fb611d875ea08588ab3
#
_entry.id   f83923de61af5fb611d875ea08588ab3
#
_cell.length_a   1.000
_cell.length_b   1.000
_cell.length_c   1.000
_cell.angle_alpha   90.00
_cell.angle_beta   90.00
_cell.angle_gamma   90.00
#
_symmetry.space_group_name_H-M   'P 1'
#
loop_
_entity.id
_entity.type
_entity.pdbx_description
1 polymer ?
#
loop_
_entity_poly.entity_id
_entity_poly.type
_entity_poly.pdbx_seq_one_letter_code
_entity_poly.pdbx_strand_id
1 'polypeptide(L)'
;MRMFLFLLLVQFVSTASASRTDSILTILDSELGKKMEYRMEKEKQISTLKQSLFVASSVYEQYFICDKLYNEYSSYQFDSAYVYAQKSIEKAELLKNDELMESAKSNLLFCFISAGLFKDAIDVMQEINTSRMSIRQKQIFYDQMSRLYSELARENMKEPYHRKYVNLCQAYCDSALLILPEGSYEYNNVLALKTYTNPDIPSEKKIAFYERITDP
;
A
#
# COMPACT_ATOMS: atom_id res chain seq x y z
N MET A 1 51.18 -5.38 -24.68
CA MET A 1 50.06 -6.31 -24.99
C MET A 1 49.10 -6.53 -23.82
N ARG A 2 49.55 -6.76 -22.59
CA ARG A 2 48.65 -6.94 -21.40
C ARG A 2 47.78 -5.70 -21.02
N MET A 3 48.32 -4.49 -21.20
CA MET A 3 47.64 -3.22 -20.92
C MET A 3 46.51 -2.91 -21.92
N PHE A 4 46.66 -3.32 -23.18
CA PHE A 4 45.63 -3.15 -24.22
C PHE A 4 44.42 -4.09 -24.01
N LEU A 5 44.68 -5.29 -23.47
CA LEU A 5 43.62 -6.27 -23.17
C LEU A 5 42.75 -5.79 -21.98
N PHE A 6 43.33 -5.08 -21.01
CA PHE A 6 42.61 -4.55 -19.84
C PHE A 6 41.71 -3.39 -20.23
N LEU A 7 42.15 -2.50 -21.16
CA LEU A 7 41.33 -1.42 -21.70
C LEU A 7 40.12 -1.93 -22.51
N LEU A 8 40.30 -3.03 -23.28
CA LEU A 8 39.20 -3.65 -24.02
C LEU A 8 38.16 -4.31 -23.09
N LEU A 9 38.60 -4.94 -21.99
CA LEU A 9 37.71 -5.55 -20.99
C LEU A 9 36.88 -4.47 -20.24
N VAL A 10 37.45 -3.31 -19.91
CA VAL A 10 36.73 -2.20 -19.26
C VAL A 10 35.69 -1.59 -20.19
N GLN A 11 35.96 -1.50 -21.49
CA GLN A 11 34.97 -1.03 -22.47
C GLN A 11 33.81 -2.01 -22.64
N PHE A 12 34.04 -3.33 -22.56
CA PHE A 12 32.96 -4.33 -22.67
C PHE A 12 32.02 -4.31 -21.49
N VAL A 13 32.51 -4.07 -20.28
CA VAL A 13 31.67 -4.01 -19.06
C VAL A 13 30.81 -2.76 -19.06
N SER A 14 31.31 -1.60 -19.51
CA SER A 14 30.53 -0.35 -19.59
C SER A 14 29.43 -0.41 -20.67
N THR A 15 29.67 -1.08 -21.79
CA THR A 15 28.67 -1.21 -22.85
C THR A 15 27.52 -2.17 -22.46
N ALA A 16 27.81 -3.23 -21.70
CA ALA A 16 26.77 -4.17 -21.23
C ALA A 16 25.82 -3.52 -20.21
N SER A 17 26.34 -2.69 -19.32
CA SER A 17 25.51 -1.96 -18.35
C SER A 17 24.65 -0.86 -19.02
N ALA A 18 25.19 -0.12 -19.99
CA ALA A 18 24.46 0.86 -20.77
C ALA A 18 23.31 0.19 -21.55
N SER A 19 23.57 -0.95 -22.21
CA SER A 19 22.57 -1.68 -22.99
C SER A 19 21.38 -2.17 -22.14
N ARG A 20 21.61 -2.61 -20.89
CA ARG A 20 20.53 -3.03 -19.97
C ARG A 20 19.68 -1.83 -19.52
N THR A 21 20.32 -0.71 -19.21
CA THR A 21 19.63 0.52 -18.82
C THR A 21 18.79 1.09 -19.97
N ASP A 22 19.34 1.14 -21.18
CA ASP A 22 18.62 1.59 -22.39
C ASP A 22 17.43 0.69 -22.71
N SER A 23 17.57 -0.63 -22.53
CA SER A 23 16.46 -1.57 -22.71
C SER A 23 15.32 -1.33 -21.71
N ILE A 24 15.63 -1.08 -20.42
CA ILE A 24 14.64 -0.78 -19.39
C ILE A 24 13.97 0.57 -19.66
N LEU A 25 14.72 1.60 -20.07
CA LEU A 25 14.16 2.90 -20.43
C LEU A 25 13.23 2.80 -21.65
N THR A 26 13.58 2.01 -22.65
CA THR A 26 12.72 1.77 -23.82
C THR A 26 11.41 1.09 -23.42
N ILE A 27 11.44 0.11 -22.51
CA ILE A 27 10.23 -0.53 -21.98
C ILE A 27 9.40 0.50 -21.20
N LEU A 28 10.04 1.29 -20.35
CA LEU A 28 9.36 2.34 -19.58
C LEU A 28 8.67 3.36 -20.50
N ASP A 29 9.35 3.86 -21.53
CA ASP A 29 8.78 4.79 -22.50
C ASP A 29 7.60 4.18 -23.27
N SER A 30 7.69 2.89 -23.61
CA SER A 30 6.58 2.15 -24.22
C SER A 30 5.36 2.07 -23.28
N GLU A 31 5.58 1.74 -22.00
CA GLU A 31 4.49 1.67 -21.01
C GLU A 31 3.90 3.05 -20.69
N LEU A 32 4.74 4.09 -20.62
CA LEU A 32 4.26 5.47 -20.47
C LEU A 32 3.41 5.91 -21.67
N GLY A 33 3.75 5.44 -22.87
CA GLY A 33 2.92 5.67 -24.08
C GLY A 33 1.52 5.09 -23.98
N LYS A 34 1.32 4.01 -23.22
CA LYS A 34 0.01 3.37 -22.97
C LYS A 34 -0.82 4.04 -21.87
N LYS A 35 -0.29 5.05 -21.19
CA LYS A 35 -0.95 5.72 -20.05
C LYS A 35 -2.39 6.14 -20.36
N MET A 36 -2.62 6.67 -21.55
CA MET A 36 -3.98 7.10 -21.95
C MET A 36 -4.92 5.91 -22.13
N GLU A 37 -4.45 4.80 -22.68
CA GLU A 37 -5.21 3.58 -22.83
C GLU A 37 -5.63 3.00 -21.48
N TYR A 38 -4.66 2.84 -20.54
CA TYR A 38 -4.94 2.40 -19.17
C TYR A 38 -5.94 3.32 -18.46
N ARG A 39 -5.81 4.63 -18.65
CA ARG A 39 -6.76 5.59 -18.08
C ARG A 39 -8.15 5.44 -18.65
N MET A 40 -8.28 5.29 -19.96
CA MET A 40 -9.59 5.11 -20.61
C MET A 40 -10.26 3.81 -20.18
N GLU A 41 -9.51 2.73 -20.06
CA GLU A 41 -10.03 1.46 -19.56
C GLU A 41 -10.51 1.58 -18.11
N LYS A 42 -9.71 2.22 -17.23
CA LYS A 42 -10.08 2.51 -15.85
C LYS A 42 -11.38 3.30 -15.73
N GLU A 43 -11.50 4.39 -16.48
CA GLU A 43 -12.72 5.21 -16.51
C GLU A 43 -13.94 4.44 -17.03
N LYS A 44 -13.75 3.55 -17.99
CA LYS A 44 -14.81 2.67 -18.48
C LYS A 44 -15.28 1.70 -17.39
N GLN A 45 -14.36 1.08 -16.66
CA GLN A 45 -14.68 0.19 -15.53
C GLN A 45 -15.45 0.94 -14.44
N ILE A 46 -14.98 2.12 -14.05
CA ILE A 46 -15.64 3.00 -13.08
C ILE A 46 -17.05 3.39 -13.55
N SER A 47 -17.20 3.77 -14.82
CA SER A 47 -18.50 4.11 -15.40
C SER A 47 -19.48 2.94 -15.33
N THR A 48 -19.03 1.73 -15.66
CA THR A 48 -19.83 0.52 -15.57
C THR A 48 -20.26 0.23 -14.12
N LEU A 49 -19.38 0.36 -13.15
CA LEU A 49 -19.71 0.19 -11.74
C LEU A 49 -20.73 1.24 -11.26
N LYS A 50 -20.60 2.50 -11.68
CA LYS A 50 -21.58 3.55 -11.35
C LYS A 50 -22.97 3.26 -11.93
N GLN A 51 -23.03 2.76 -13.16
CA GLN A 51 -24.29 2.32 -13.78
C GLN A 51 -24.89 1.14 -13.00
N SER A 52 -24.08 0.16 -12.63
CA SER A 52 -24.53 -0.96 -11.81
C SER A 52 -25.04 -0.50 -10.44
N LEU A 53 -24.38 0.48 -9.81
CA LEU A 53 -24.85 1.04 -8.53
C LEU A 53 -26.21 1.72 -8.66
N PHE A 54 -26.45 2.40 -9.77
CA PHE A 54 -27.72 3.08 -10.04
C PHE A 54 -28.91 2.12 -10.16
N VAL A 55 -28.69 0.93 -10.73
CA VAL A 55 -29.75 -0.08 -10.92
C VAL A 55 -29.82 -1.13 -9.79
N ALA A 56 -28.85 -1.13 -8.89
CA ALA A 56 -28.77 -2.09 -7.77
C ALA A 56 -29.98 -1.93 -6.84
N SER A 57 -30.73 -2.99 -6.64
CA SER A 57 -31.98 -2.99 -5.84
C SER A 57 -31.78 -3.38 -4.40
N SER A 58 -30.72 -4.15 -4.06
CA SER A 58 -30.43 -4.57 -2.71
C SER A 58 -29.32 -3.75 -2.06
N VAL A 59 -29.45 -3.48 -0.75
CA VAL A 59 -28.42 -2.80 0.03
C VAL A 59 -27.09 -3.57 0.02
N TYR A 60 -27.18 -4.91 0.02
CA TYR A 60 -26.01 -5.79 -0.04
C TYR A 60 -25.23 -5.59 -1.36
N GLU A 61 -25.92 -5.59 -2.49
CA GLU A 61 -25.33 -5.34 -3.79
C GLU A 61 -24.72 -3.92 -3.86
N GLN A 62 -25.46 -2.91 -3.35
CA GLN A 62 -24.95 -1.53 -3.27
C GLN A 62 -23.66 -1.44 -2.46
N TYR A 63 -23.56 -2.16 -1.33
CA TYR A 63 -22.33 -2.21 -0.54
C TYR A 63 -21.14 -2.69 -1.37
N PHE A 64 -21.26 -3.85 -2.02
CA PHE A 64 -20.16 -4.42 -2.80
C PHE A 64 -19.78 -3.59 -4.03
N ILE A 65 -20.73 -2.90 -4.64
CA ILE A 65 -20.40 -2.00 -5.74
C ILE A 65 -19.69 -0.74 -5.22
N CYS A 66 -20.11 -0.20 -4.07
CA CYS A 66 -19.39 0.91 -3.43
C CYS A 66 -17.96 0.51 -3.02
N ASP A 67 -17.77 -0.69 -2.46
CA ASP A 67 -16.45 -1.22 -2.11
C ASP A 67 -15.56 -1.41 -3.37
N LYS A 68 -16.12 -1.92 -4.47
CA LYS A 68 -15.40 -1.98 -5.76
C LYS A 68 -15.03 -0.59 -6.28
N LEU A 69 -15.95 0.38 -6.21
CA LEU A 69 -15.67 1.75 -6.63
C LEU A 69 -14.60 2.40 -5.74
N TYR A 70 -14.61 2.15 -4.44
CA TYR A 70 -13.52 2.55 -3.56
C TYR A 70 -12.18 1.96 -4.04
N ASN A 71 -12.12 0.66 -4.31
CA ASN A 71 -10.89 0.00 -4.76
C ASN A 71 -10.38 0.58 -6.08
N GLU A 72 -11.29 0.88 -7.03
CA GLU A 72 -10.90 1.54 -8.28
C GLU A 72 -10.33 2.94 -8.08
N TYR A 73 -10.85 3.71 -7.12
CA TYR A 73 -10.40 5.06 -6.84
C TYR A 73 -9.24 5.18 -5.85
N SER A 74 -9.00 4.20 -4.99
CA SER A 74 -8.05 4.27 -3.88
C SER A 74 -6.61 4.58 -4.30
N SER A 75 -6.19 4.13 -5.50
CA SER A 75 -4.87 4.40 -6.08
C SER A 75 -4.87 5.52 -7.12
N TYR A 76 -6.01 6.18 -7.35
CA TYR A 76 -6.21 7.06 -8.51
C TYR A 76 -6.75 8.44 -8.12
N GLN A 77 -7.75 8.51 -7.25
CA GLN A 77 -8.41 9.77 -6.89
C GLN A 77 -8.98 9.72 -5.46
N PHE A 78 -8.32 10.42 -4.56
CA PHE A 78 -8.66 10.43 -3.13
C PHE A 78 -10.11 10.81 -2.85
N ASP A 79 -10.60 11.94 -3.37
CA ASP A 79 -11.95 12.45 -3.06
C ASP A 79 -13.04 11.42 -3.40
N SER A 80 -12.89 10.75 -4.52
CA SER A 80 -13.83 9.71 -4.94
C SER A 80 -13.70 8.45 -4.08
N ALA A 81 -12.48 8.02 -3.72
CA ALA A 81 -12.25 6.89 -2.83
C ALA A 81 -12.91 7.16 -1.46
N TYR A 82 -12.71 8.34 -0.89
CA TYR A 82 -13.32 8.78 0.36
C TYR A 82 -14.84 8.71 0.32
N VAL A 83 -15.47 9.25 -0.73
CA VAL A 83 -16.94 9.21 -0.91
C VAL A 83 -17.47 7.78 -0.94
N TYR A 84 -16.79 6.88 -1.65
CA TYR A 84 -17.25 5.49 -1.74
C TYR A 84 -16.95 4.68 -0.49
N ALA A 85 -15.88 4.97 0.25
CA ALA A 85 -15.66 4.40 1.57
C ALA A 85 -16.77 4.79 2.56
N GLN A 86 -17.18 6.08 2.58
CA GLN A 86 -18.31 6.53 3.40
C GLN A 86 -19.64 5.86 2.99
N LYS A 87 -19.94 5.78 1.70
CA LYS A 87 -21.13 5.05 1.22
C LYS A 87 -21.12 3.59 1.63
N SER A 88 -19.94 2.93 1.65
CA SER A 88 -19.83 1.55 2.14
C SER A 88 -20.16 1.45 3.63
N ILE A 89 -19.72 2.41 4.46
CA ILE A 89 -20.10 2.50 5.89
C ILE A 89 -21.62 2.61 6.04
N GLU A 90 -22.26 3.54 5.31
CA GLU A 90 -23.72 3.72 5.35
C GLU A 90 -24.46 2.42 4.98
N LYS A 91 -24.00 1.70 3.97
CA LYS A 91 -24.62 0.43 3.56
C LYS A 91 -24.38 -0.69 4.58
N ALA A 92 -23.18 -0.77 5.15
CA ALA A 92 -22.86 -1.75 6.20
C ALA A 92 -23.73 -1.54 7.46
N GLU A 93 -24.00 -0.29 7.81
CA GLU A 93 -24.89 0.08 8.91
C GLU A 93 -26.34 -0.38 8.66
N LEU A 94 -26.86 -0.11 7.45
CA LEU A 94 -28.18 -0.59 7.06
C LEU A 94 -28.30 -2.12 7.07
N LEU A 95 -27.22 -2.82 6.71
CA LEU A 95 -27.14 -4.27 6.75
C LEU A 95 -26.97 -4.83 8.17
N LYS A 96 -26.61 -4.00 9.15
CA LYS A 96 -26.24 -4.41 10.52
C LYS A 96 -25.19 -5.51 10.52
N ASN A 97 -24.23 -5.41 9.62
CA ASN A 97 -23.17 -6.40 9.44
C ASN A 97 -21.85 -5.85 9.95
N ASP A 98 -21.42 -6.34 11.10
CA ASP A 98 -20.21 -5.88 11.77
C ASP A 98 -18.95 -6.09 10.94
N GLU A 99 -18.82 -7.22 10.25
CA GLU A 99 -17.64 -7.51 9.43
C GLU A 99 -17.52 -6.55 8.24
N LEU A 100 -18.64 -6.26 7.56
CA LEU A 100 -18.67 -5.28 6.48
C LEU A 100 -18.40 -3.86 6.99
N MET A 101 -18.88 -3.54 8.20
CA MET A 101 -18.62 -2.26 8.85
C MET A 101 -17.12 -2.06 9.11
N GLU A 102 -16.44 -3.07 9.69
CA GLU A 102 -15.01 -2.96 9.98
C GLU A 102 -14.18 -2.88 8.68
N SER A 103 -14.60 -3.59 7.61
CA SER A 103 -13.99 -3.47 6.29
C SER A 103 -14.11 -2.06 5.72
N ALA A 104 -15.30 -1.46 5.76
CA ALA A 104 -15.55 -0.12 5.25
C ALA A 104 -14.80 0.96 6.06
N LYS A 105 -14.72 0.81 7.38
CA LYS A 105 -13.90 1.70 8.24
C LYS A 105 -12.40 1.57 7.90
N SER A 106 -11.91 0.36 7.62
CA SER A 106 -10.52 0.15 7.19
C SER A 106 -10.24 0.83 5.85
N ASN A 107 -11.20 0.84 4.92
CA ASN A 107 -11.10 1.58 3.67
C ASN A 107 -11.01 3.10 3.90
N LEU A 108 -11.83 3.63 4.82
CA LEU A 108 -11.79 5.05 5.21
C LEU A 108 -10.46 5.41 5.91
N LEU A 109 -9.98 4.54 6.79
CA LEU A 109 -8.66 4.66 7.43
C LEU A 109 -7.54 4.79 6.40
N PHE A 110 -7.55 3.95 5.36
CA PHE A 110 -6.59 4.03 4.26
C PHE A 110 -6.64 5.37 3.53
N CYS A 111 -7.84 5.90 3.27
CA CYS A 111 -7.99 7.22 2.66
C CYS A 111 -7.28 8.30 3.49
N PHE A 112 -7.52 8.34 4.79
CA PHE A 112 -6.92 9.35 5.66
C PHE A 112 -5.39 9.20 5.77
N ILE A 113 -4.88 7.97 5.88
CA ILE A 113 -3.44 7.72 5.89
C ILE A 113 -2.79 8.21 4.59
N SER A 114 -3.39 7.87 3.45
CA SER A 114 -2.88 8.23 2.11
C SER A 114 -2.90 9.74 1.85
N ALA A 115 -3.83 10.46 2.48
CA ALA A 115 -3.92 11.92 2.40
C ALA A 115 -3.07 12.66 3.45
N GLY A 116 -2.40 11.95 4.37
CA GLY A 116 -1.67 12.56 5.48
C GLY A 116 -2.57 13.17 6.55
N LEU A 117 -3.86 12.83 6.57
CA LEU A 117 -4.83 13.27 7.58
C LEU A 117 -4.74 12.36 8.82
N PHE A 118 -3.59 12.40 9.48
CA PHE A 118 -3.24 11.44 10.54
C PHE A 118 -4.14 11.52 11.77
N LYS A 119 -4.68 12.72 12.09
CA LYS A 119 -5.63 12.85 13.20
C LYS A 119 -6.91 12.08 12.90
N ASP A 120 -7.49 12.29 11.73
CA ASP A 120 -8.71 11.62 11.29
C ASP A 120 -8.49 10.10 11.17
N ALA A 121 -7.31 9.69 10.70
CA ALA A 121 -6.90 8.28 10.68
C ALA A 121 -6.90 7.66 12.09
N ILE A 122 -6.37 8.36 13.09
CA ILE A 122 -6.35 7.89 14.48
C ILE A 122 -7.77 7.81 15.05
N ASP A 123 -8.63 8.78 14.76
CA ASP A 123 -10.02 8.78 15.21
C ASP A 123 -10.77 7.55 14.66
N VAL A 124 -10.67 7.29 13.36
CA VAL A 124 -11.28 6.10 12.74
C VAL A 124 -10.69 4.80 13.29
N MET A 125 -9.37 4.73 13.46
CA MET A 125 -8.71 3.56 14.05
C MET A 125 -9.30 3.19 15.42
N GLN A 126 -9.60 4.18 16.28
CA GLN A 126 -10.16 3.93 17.61
C GLN A 126 -11.57 3.32 17.58
N GLU A 127 -12.29 3.52 16.48
CA GLU A 127 -13.63 2.95 16.27
C GLU A 127 -13.59 1.52 15.68
N ILE A 128 -12.44 1.06 15.21
CA ILE A 128 -12.28 -0.25 14.59
C ILE A 128 -12.16 -1.34 15.64
N ASN A 129 -13.00 -2.38 15.52
CA ASN A 129 -12.96 -3.55 16.38
C ASN A 129 -12.36 -4.76 15.63
N THR A 130 -11.08 -5.00 15.84
CA THR A 130 -10.35 -6.09 15.17
C THR A 130 -10.89 -7.48 15.50
N SER A 131 -11.64 -7.67 16.60
CA SER A 131 -12.25 -8.97 16.94
C SER A 131 -13.35 -9.39 15.96
N ARG A 132 -13.94 -8.43 15.24
CA ARG A 132 -14.98 -8.63 14.23
C ARG A 132 -14.44 -8.82 12.81
N MET A 133 -13.12 -8.71 12.65
CA MET A 133 -12.43 -8.81 11.37
C MET A 133 -12.05 -10.25 11.04
N SER A 134 -12.18 -10.63 9.78
CA SER A 134 -11.54 -11.82 9.21
C SER A 134 -10.00 -11.70 9.25
N ILE A 135 -9.30 -12.82 9.07
CA ILE A 135 -7.82 -12.82 9.04
C ILE A 135 -7.30 -11.86 7.95
N ARG A 136 -7.91 -11.87 6.76
CA ARG A 136 -7.51 -10.99 5.66
C ARG A 136 -7.69 -9.50 6.01
N GLN A 137 -8.79 -9.14 6.65
CA GLN A 137 -9.04 -7.77 7.09
C GLN A 137 -8.03 -7.32 8.16
N LYS A 138 -7.68 -8.23 9.12
CA LYS A 138 -6.61 -7.95 10.09
C LYS A 138 -5.26 -7.74 9.44
N GLN A 139 -4.91 -8.51 8.40
CA GLN A 139 -3.69 -8.32 7.63
C GLN A 139 -3.61 -6.90 7.04
N ILE A 140 -4.69 -6.48 6.37
CA ILE A 140 -4.80 -5.14 5.79
C ILE A 140 -4.72 -4.07 6.88
N PHE A 141 -5.45 -4.22 7.97
CA PHE A 141 -5.46 -3.27 9.08
C PHE A 141 -4.07 -3.11 9.72
N TYR A 142 -3.36 -4.20 10.00
CA TYR A 142 -2.03 -4.13 10.60
C TYR A 142 -1.00 -3.51 9.65
N ASP A 143 -1.07 -3.78 8.35
CA ASP A 143 -0.26 -3.10 7.34
C ASP A 143 -0.54 -1.58 7.33
N GLN A 144 -1.80 -1.17 7.32
CA GLN A 144 -2.19 0.24 7.39
C GLN A 144 -1.67 0.92 8.65
N MET A 145 -1.77 0.25 9.81
CA MET A 145 -1.30 0.80 11.07
C MET A 145 0.22 0.92 11.13
N SER A 146 0.95 -0.05 10.61
CA SER A 146 2.40 0.02 10.52
C SER A 146 2.86 1.19 9.65
N ARG A 147 2.17 1.44 8.53
CA ARG A 147 2.42 2.59 7.65
C ARG A 147 2.08 3.92 8.34
N LEU A 148 0.92 4.03 8.99
CA LEU A 148 0.52 5.22 9.74
C LEU A 148 1.61 5.63 10.75
N TYR A 149 2.05 4.69 11.57
CA TYR A 149 3.05 4.98 12.60
C TYR A 149 4.46 5.20 12.03
N SER A 150 4.79 4.60 10.89
CA SER A 150 6.01 4.92 10.14
C SER A 150 6.01 6.38 9.65
N GLU A 151 4.91 6.84 9.07
CA GLU A 151 4.76 8.22 8.63
C GLU A 151 4.81 9.20 9.82
N LEU A 152 4.10 8.90 10.90
CA LEU A 152 4.13 9.71 12.11
C LEU A 152 5.54 9.78 12.73
N ALA A 153 6.31 8.69 12.70
CA ALA A 153 7.70 8.70 13.15
C ALA A 153 8.57 9.59 12.25
N ARG A 154 8.37 9.54 10.94
CA ARG A 154 9.09 10.37 9.97
C ARG A 154 8.81 11.87 10.15
N GLU A 155 7.55 12.23 10.39
CA GLU A 155 7.15 13.63 10.59
C GLU A 155 7.54 14.17 11.98
N ASN A 156 7.74 13.31 12.96
CA ASN A 156 8.01 13.69 14.35
C ASN A 156 9.39 13.18 14.81
N MET A 157 10.45 13.82 14.36
CA MET A 157 11.84 13.42 14.66
C MET A 157 12.30 13.75 16.07
N LYS A 158 11.46 14.39 16.91
CA LYS A 158 11.82 14.77 18.28
C LYS A 158 11.39 13.72 19.30
N GLU A 159 12.29 13.40 20.21
CA GLU A 159 11.97 12.57 21.38
C GLU A 159 11.02 13.29 22.35
N PRO A 160 10.10 12.60 23.03
CA PRO A 160 9.92 11.13 23.03
C PRO A 160 8.99 10.63 21.91
N TYR A 161 8.44 11.51 21.06
CA TYR A 161 7.42 11.16 20.08
C TYR A 161 7.96 10.25 18.97
N HIS A 162 9.17 10.53 18.47
CA HIS A 162 9.80 9.69 17.45
C HIS A 162 9.86 8.23 17.90
N ARG A 163 10.46 7.97 19.05
CA ARG A 163 10.59 6.62 19.61
C ARG A 163 9.23 5.95 19.87
N LYS A 164 8.26 6.72 20.37
CA LYS A 164 6.89 6.21 20.56
C LYS A 164 6.29 5.69 19.25
N TYR A 165 6.39 6.45 18.17
CA TYR A 165 5.81 6.06 16.89
C TYR A 165 6.59 4.92 16.22
N VAL A 166 7.93 4.91 16.33
CA VAL A 166 8.74 3.77 15.89
C VAL A 166 8.31 2.49 16.60
N ASN A 167 8.16 2.51 17.93
CA ASN A 167 7.75 1.34 18.70
C ASN A 167 6.35 0.84 18.30
N LEU A 168 5.41 1.75 18.05
CA LEU A 168 4.07 1.38 17.57
C LEU A 168 4.12 0.78 16.16
N CYS A 169 4.90 1.36 15.25
CA CYS A 169 5.13 0.78 13.92
C CYS A 169 5.68 -0.65 14.04
N GLN A 170 6.72 -0.87 14.85
CA GLN A 170 7.30 -2.19 15.08
C GLN A 170 6.28 -3.20 15.61
N ALA A 171 5.46 -2.81 16.60
CA ALA A 171 4.43 -3.67 17.17
C ALA A 171 3.36 -4.08 16.16
N TYR A 172 2.93 -3.16 15.28
CA TYR A 172 1.98 -3.50 14.21
C TYR A 172 2.62 -4.34 13.10
N CYS A 173 3.89 -4.12 12.77
CA CYS A 173 4.64 -5.02 11.89
C CYS A 173 4.70 -6.44 12.46
N ASP A 174 4.98 -6.58 13.76
CA ASP A 174 4.99 -7.90 14.42
C ASP A 174 3.62 -8.58 14.35
N SER A 175 2.56 -7.83 14.60
CA SER A 175 1.18 -8.34 14.51
C SER A 175 0.83 -8.81 13.09
N ALA A 176 1.27 -8.09 12.07
CA ALA A 176 1.08 -8.46 10.68
C ALA A 176 1.87 -9.73 10.30
N LEU A 177 3.15 -9.78 10.68
CA LEU A 177 4.04 -10.91 10.38
C LEU A 177 3.58 -12.23 11.01
N LEU A 178 2.88 -12.19 12.16
CA LEU A 178 2.31 -13.38 12.80
C LEU A 178 1.20 -14.05 12.00
N ILE A 179 0.52 -13.32 11.11
CA ILE A 179 -0.66 -13.81 10.38
C ILE A 179 -0.48 -13.80 8.85
N LEU A 180 0.62 -13.24 8.35
CA LEU A 180 0.96 -13.26 6.93
C LEU A 180 1.72 -14.55 6.58
N PRO A 181 1.47 -15.18 5.43
CA PRO A 181 2.26 -16.31 4.96
C PRO A 181 3.73 -15.90 4.77
N GLU A 182 4.63 -16.62 5.42
CA GLU A 182 6.07 -16.37 5.30
C GLU A 182 6.51 -16.44 3.83
N GLY A 183 7.31 -15.46 3.39
CA GLY A 183 7.79 -15.36 2.01
C GLY A 183 6.78 -14.79 1.01
N SER A 184 5.53 -14.47 1.42
CA SER A 184 4.60 -13.76 0.55
C SER A 184 5.07 -12.34 0.26
N TYR A 185 4.55 -11.73 -0.80
CA TYR A 185 4.86 -10.33 -1.14
C TYR A 185 4.50 -9.38 0.01
N GLU A 186 3.34 -9.57 0.62
CA GLU A 186 2.88 -8.78 1.75
C GLU A 186 3.78 -8.97 2.98
N TYR A 187 4.19 -10.21 3.28
CA TYR A 187 5.12 -10.52 4.36
C TYR A 187 6.45 -9.79 4.17
N ASN A 188 7.02 -9.87 2.96
CA ASN A 188 8.29 -9.22 2.64
C ASN A 188 8.20 -7.69 2.72
N ASN A 189 7.07 -7.09 2.30
CA ASN A 189 6.85 -5.65 2.42
C ASN A 189 6.79 -5.19 3.89
N VAL A 190 6.07 -5.91 4.74
CA VAL A 190 6.01 -5.61 6.17
C VAL A 190 7.38 -5.80 6.83
N LEU A 191 8.10 -6.85 6.47
CA LEU A 191 9.44 -7.10 6.98
C LEU A 191 10.44 -6.02 6.53
N ALA A 192 10.31 -5.53 5.29
CA ALA A 192 11.08 -4.40 4.78
C ALA A 192 10.80 -3.12 5.58
N LEU A 193 9.52 -2.79 5.79
CA LEU A 193 9.13 -1.63 6.60
C LEU A 193 9.67 -1.74 8.04
N LYS A 194 9.53 -2.91 8.66
CA LYS A 194 10.04 -3.19 10.00
C LYS A 194 11.55 -2.99 10.09
N THR A 195 12.29 -3.49 9.09
CA THR A 195 13.75 -3.34 9.00
C THR A 195 14.14 -1.87 8.80
N TYR A 196 13.45 -1.16 7.91
CA TYR A 196 13.72 0.25 7.62
C TYR A 196 13.52 1.15 8.84
N THR A 197 12.41 0.99 9.54
CA THR A 197 12.03 1.84 10.67
C THR A 197 12.78 1.50 11.98
N ASN A 198 13.48 0.36 12.05
CA ASN A 198 14.23 -0.02 13.23
C ASN A 198 15.54 0.82 13.34
N PRO A 199 15.69 1.68 14.37
CA PRO A 199 16.88 2.51 14.54
C PRO A 199 18.12 1.71 14.94
N ASP A 200 17.96 0.50 15.51
CA ASP A 200 19.06 -0.34 15.99
C ASP A 200 19.74 -1.12 14.86
N ILE A 201 19.15 -1.12 13.65
CA ILE A 201 19.74 -1.77 12.47
C ILE A 201 20.61 -0.76 11.71
N PRO A 202 21.93 -0.99 11.57
CA PRO A 202 22.81 -0.15 10.77
C PRO A 202 22.39 -0.07 9.30
N SER A 203 22.65 1.08 8.64
CA SER A 203 22.26 1.34 7.25
C SER A 203 22.78 0.29 6.27
N GLU A 204 24.01 -0.19 6.45
CA GLU A 204 24.61 -1.22 5.60
C GLU A 204 23.82 -2.54 5.66
N LYS A 205 23.32 -2.91 6.84
CA LYS A 205 22.50 -4.12 7.01
C LYS A 205 21.10 -3.93 6.40
N LYS A 206 20.55 -2.72 6.45
CA LYS A 206 19.27 -2.40 5.79
C LYS A 206 19.43 -2.54 4.27
N ILE A 207 20.49 -1.98 3.67
CA ILE A 207 20.77 -2.09 2.23
C ILE A 207 20.91 -3.56 1.83
N ALA A 208 21.76 -4.33 2.51
CA ALA A 208 21.96 -5.75 2.22
C ALA A 208 20.65 -6.58 2.35
N PHE A 209 19.77 -6.21 3.26
CA PHE A 209 18.44 -6.83 3.37
C PHE A 209 17.58 -6.54 2.13
N TYR A 210 17.51 -5.28 1.69
CA TYR A 210 16.73 -4.90 0.50
C TYR A 210 17.25 -5.57 -0.77
N GLU A 211 18.57 -5.59 -0.98
CA GLU A 211 19.18 -6.29 -2.13
C GLU A 211 18.75 -7.75 -2.18
N ARG A 212 18.73 -8.45 -1.05
CA ARG A 212 18.32 -9.86 -0.98
C ARG A 212 16.86 -10.11 -1.31
N ILE A 213 15.93 -9.21 -0.92
CA ILE A 213 14.50 -9.41 -1.16
C ILE A 213 14.04 -8.90 -2.53
N THR A 214 14.85 -8.08 -3.20
CA THR A 214 14.56 -7.52 -4.54
C THR A 214 15.27 -8.30 -5.64
N ASP A 215 16.24 -9.16 -5.32
CA ASP A 215 16.92 -10.03 -6.28
C ASP A 215 16.07 -11.31 -6.45
N PRO A 216 15.50 -11.56 -7.67
CA PRO A 216 14.58 -12.65 -7.93
C PRO A 216 15.26 -14.02 -7.98
#